data_0fc775d4e2fa649ceef08809421c8424
#
_entry.id   0fc775d4e2fa649ceef08809421c8424
#
_cell.length_a   1.000
_cell.length_b   1.000
_cell.length_c   1.000
_cell.angle_alpha   90.00
_cell.angle_beta   90.00
_cell.angle_gamma   90.00
#
_symmetry.space_group_name_H-M   'P 1'
#
loop_
_entity.id
_entity.type
_entity.pdbx_description
1 polymer ?
#
loop_
_entity_poly.entity_id
_entity_poly.type
_entity_poly.pdbx_seq_one_letter_code
_entity_poly.pdbx_strand_id
1 'polypeptide(L)'
;LYVGLVLGGVFLICKKMLKIPMADFKIGKPDVYPFWIIAAFAMPLLVILIYQLFAGTWQQSTLEAETLKQLVAGSVAYLGLATGIVEETVFRGIIMSSVEYAWNRKIAVIAPSVLFGCLHIEEGMSIPGMIQVVIAGSLVGILFSLVTCYTGTIWYSALMHGIWNCLMIGGLIHIGSAADSAVWYNYVLDTDSFLLTGGDFGVESSVISIAAYLIFAV
;
A
#
# COMPACT_ATOMS: atom_id res chain seq x y z
N LEU A 1 13.67 2.63 -14.57
CA LEU A 1 13.09 2.31 -15.88
C LEU A 1 11.58 2.10 -15.80
N TYR A 2 11.08 1.20 -14.93
CA TYR A 2 9.66 0.84 -14.80
C TYR A 2 8.73 2.05 -14.59
N VAL A 3 8.97 2.88 -13.56
CA VAL A 3 8.21 4.12 -13.30
C VAL A 3 8.25 5.06 -14.50
N GLY A 4 9.43 5.25 -15.11
CA GLY A 4 9.57 6.11 -16.27
C GLY A 4 8.78 5.64 -17.50
N LEU A 5 8.71 4.32 -17.71
CA LEU A 5 7.92 3.73 -18.80
C LEU A 5 6.41 3.93 -18.56
N VAL A 6 5.94 3.69 -17.32
CA VAL A 6 4.51 3.85 -16.98
C VAL A 6 4.11 5.32 -17.05
N LEU A 7 4.79 6.22 -16.36
CA LEU A 7 4.47 7.66 -16.39
C LEU A 7 4.63 8.25 -17.81
N GLY A 8 5.66 7.83 -18.55
CA GLY A 8 5.87 8.23 -19.94
C GLY A 8 4.75 7.73 -20.86
N GLY A 9 4.33 6.47 -20.69
CA GLY A 9 3.17 5.89 -21.40
C GLY A 9 1.88 6.64 -21.10
N VAL A 10 1.60 6.90 -19.81
CA VAL A 10 0.42 7.69 -19.39
C VAL A 10 0.48 9.11 -19.97
N PHE A 11 1.64 9.77 -19.92
CA PHE A 11 1.83 11.09 -20.54
C PHE A 11 1.53 11.07 -22.05
N LEU A 12 2.04 10.08 -22.77
CA LEU A 12 1.79 9.96 -24.21
C LEU A 12 0.30 9.70 -24.52
N ILE A 13 -0.37 8.83 -23.75
CA ILE A 13 -1.81 8.57 -23.88
C ILE A 13 -2.59 9.87 -23.63
N CYS A 14 -2.35 10.53 -22.52
CA CYS A 14 -3.01 11.79 -22.17
C CYS A 14 -2.80 12.86 -23.27
N LYS A 15 -1.54 13.07 -23.71
CA LYS A 15 -1.19 14.13 -24.66
C LYS A 15 -1.62 13.81 -26.09
N LYS A 16 -1.43 12.57 -26.56
CA LYS A 16 -1.62 12.20 -27.98
C LYS A 16 -3.00 11.66 -28.29
N MET A 17 -3.56 10.83 -27.40
CA MET A 17 -4.83 10.17 -27.63
C MET A 17 -6.00 10.93 -27.01
N LEU A 18 -5.93 11.22 -25.72
CA LEU A 18 -7.06 11.84 -24.99
C LEU A 18 -7.09 13.37 -25.13
N LYS A 19 -5.93 14.01 -25.35
CA LYS A 19 -5.74 15.48 -25.35
C LYS A 19 -6.20 16.12 -24.01
N ILE A 20 -6.00 15.41 -22.91
CA ILE A 20 -6.34 15.80 -21.54
C ILE A 20 -5.03 15.96 -20.76
N PRO A 21 -4.85 17.03 -19.96
CA PRO A 21 -3.69 17.19 -19.11
C PRO A 21 -3.58 16.07 -18.06
N MET A 22 -2.37 15.64 -17.70
CA MET A 22 -2.17 14.66 -16.62
C MET A 22 -2.72 15.16 -15.26
N ALA A 23 -2.79 16.46 -15.06
CA ALA A 23 -3.38 17.06 -13.86
C ALA A 23 -4.85 16.68 -13.65
N ASP A 24 -5.62 16.49 -14.73
CA ASP A 24 -7.03 16.07 -14.66
C ASP A 24 -7.16 14.62 -14.17
N PHE A 25 -6.08 13.84 -14.31
CA PHE A 25 -5.92 12.50 -13.72
C PHE A 25 -5.21 12.56 -12.36
N LYS A 26 -5.19 13.71 -11.69
CA LYS A 26 -4.57 13.92 -10.37
C LYS A 26 -3.05 13.60 -10.34
N ILE A 27 -2.39 13.60 -11.52
CA ILE A 27 -0.94 13.38 -11.68
C ILE A 27 -0.23 14.73 -11.95
N GLY A 28 -0.69 15.76 -11.29
CA GLY A 28 -0.13 17.11 -11.36
C GLY A 28 0.91 17.38 -10.28
N LYS A 29 1.45 18.61 -10.29
CA LYS A 29 2.35 19.07 -9.23
C LYS A 29 1.55 19.16 -7.91
N PRO A 30 2.04 18.56 -6.80
CA PRO A 30 1.34 18.60 -5.53
C PRO A 30 1.50 19.98 -4.85
N ASP A 31 0.45 20.42 -4.17
CA ASP A 31 0.57 21.40 -3.11
C ASP A 31 1.18 20.74 -1.85
N VAL A 32 1.73 21.53 -0.93
CA VAL A 32 2.41 20.98 0.25
C VAL A 32 1.41 20.76 1.39
N TYR A 33 1.19 19.49 1.74
CA TYR A 33 0.35 19.07 2.87
C TYR A 33 1.19 18.28 3.89
N PRO A 34 1.84 18.94 4.88
CA PRO A 34 2.74 18.27 5.83
C PRO A 34 2.07 17.13 6.62
N PHE A 35 0.77 17.27 6.89
CA PHE A 35 -0.01 16.25 7.59
C PHE A 35 0.09 14.89 6.91
N TRP A 36 -0.08 14.82 5.59
CA TRP A 36 -0.06 13.56 4.85
C TRP A 36 1.34 12.94 4.74
N ILE A 37 2.39 13.79 4.81
CA ILE A 37 3.77 13.29 4.92
C ILE A 37 3.95 12.59 6.26
N ILE A 38 3.50 13.22 7.36
CA ILE A 38 3.56 12.63 8.70
C ILE A 38 2.70 11.35 8.75
N ALA A 39 1.48 11.38 8.22
CA ALA A 39 0.57 10.24 8.19
C ALA A 39 1.16 9.03 7.45
N ALA A 40 1.94 9.25 6.38
CA ALA A 40 2.60 8.18 5.64
C ALA A 40 3.56 7.35 6.50
N PHE A 41 4.27 7.98 7.43
CA PHE A 41 5.13 7.29 8.39
C PHE A 41 4.37 6.82 9.63
N ALA A 42 3.41 7.62 10.10
CA ALA A 42 2.67 7.33 11.33
C ALA A 42 1.82 6.07 11.21
N MET A 43 1.24 5.79 10.04
CA MET A 43 0.36 4.64 9.85
C MET A 43 1.07 3.29 10.08
N PRO A 44 2.16 2.94 9.39
CA PRO A 44 2.86 1.68 9.67
C PRO A 44 3.50 1.66 11.05
N LEU A 45 4.01 2.79 11.56
CA LEU A 45 4.56 2.86 12.91
C LEU A 45 3.49 2.60 13.98
N LEU A 46 2.26 3.10 13.80
CA LEU A 46 1.14 2.81 14.69
C LEU A 46 0.84 1.31 14.72
N VAL A 47 0.80 0.65 13.57
CA VAL A 47 0.58 -0.80 13.49
C VAL A 47 1.69 -1.55 14.23
N ILE A 48 2.95 -1.24 13.98
CA ILE A 48 4.08 -1.86 14.68
C ILE A 48 3.97 -1.65 16.20
N LEU A 49 3.64 -0.44 16.66
CA LEU A 49 3.48 -0.13 18.08
C LEU A 49 2.32 -0.89 18.73
N ILE A 50 1.19 -1.03 18.04
CA ILE A 50 0.05 -1.81 18.54
C ILE A 50 0.44 -3.27 18.72
N TYR A 51 1.23 -3.85 17.79
CA TYR A 51 1.69 -5.24 17.94
C TYR A 51 2.57 -5.46 19.17
N GLN A 52 3.27 -4.42 19.69
CA GLN A 52 4.03 -4.54 20.94
C GLN A 52 3.15 -4.78 22.19
N LEU A 53 1.82 -4.59 22.07
CA LEU A 53 0.88 -4.89 23.15
C LEU A 53 0.50 -6.38 23.22
N PHE A 54 0.86 -7.14 22.21
CA PHE A 54 0.67 -8.60 22.14
C PHE A 54 1.96 -9.31 22.51
N ALA A 55 1.86 -10.47 23.13
CA ALA A 55 3.02 -11.30 23.46
C ALA A 55 3.75 -11.74 22.17
N GLY A 56 5.04 -11.56 22.15
CA GLY A 56 5.90 -11.90 21.03
C GLY A 56 7.35 -11.48 21.27
N THR A 57 8.23 -11.84 20.35
CA THR A 57 9.66 -11.57 20.48
C THR A 57 10.24 -10.97 19.19
N TRP A 58 11.11 -9.96 19.35
CA TRP A 58 11.90 -9.45 18.25
C TRP A 58 13.07 -10.38 17.95
N GLN A 59 13.24 -10.71 16.69
CA GLN A 59 14.34 -11.52 16.17
C GLN A 59 14.94 -10.81 14.95
N GLN A 60 16.26 -10.71 14.92
CA GLN A 60 16.98 -10.21 13.75
C GLN A 60 17.51 -11.38 12.95
N SER A 61 17.24 -11.43 11.66
CA SER A 61 17.77 -12.44 10.78
C SER A 61 19.26 -12.21 10.52
N THR A 62 20.03 -13.30 10.43
CA THR A 62 21.44 -13.25 10.10
C THR A 62 21.60 -13.21 8.58
N LEU A 63 21.50 -12.00 8.01
CA LEU A 63 21.70 -11.79 6.58
C LEU A 63 23.14 -11.36 6.29
N GLU A 64 23.72 -11.87 5.21
CA GLU A 64 24.98 -11.34 4.71
C GLU A 64 24.83 -9.88 4.29
N ALA A 65 25.91 -9.10 4.45
CA ALA A 65 25.87 -7.65 4.22
C ALA A 65 25.39 -7.28 2.80
N GLU A 66 25.74 -8.08 1.79
CA GLU A 66 25.31 -7.84 0.41
C GLU A 66 23.81 -8.15 0.22
N THR A 67 23.33 -9.25 0.80
CA THR A 67 21.89 -9.59 0.82
C THR A 67 21.07 -8.51 1.51
N LEU A 68 21.54 -7.99 2.65
CA LEU A 68 20.87 -6.92 3.37
C LEU A 68 20.81 -5.62 2.53
N LYS A 69 21.89 -5.25 1.85
CA LYS A 69 21.88 -4.08 0.94
C LYS A 69 20.87 -4.25 -0.19
N GLN A 70 20.82 -5.43 -0.82
CA GLN A 70 19.86 -5.74 -1.89
C GLN A 70 18.42 -5.72 -1.37
N LEU A 71 18.17 -6.27 -0.18
CA LEU A 71 16.87 -6.21 0.49
C LEU A 71 16.43 -4.76 0.70
N VAL A 72 17.27 -3.94 1.33
CA VAL A 72 16.95 -2.52 1.60
C VAL A 72 16.75 -1.74 0.29
N ALA A 73 17.62 -1.94 -0.69
CA ALA A 73 17.50 -1.27 -1.99
C ALA A 73 16.22 -1.69 -2.73
N GLY A 74 15.87 -2.98 -2.72
CA GLY A 74 14.65 -3.51 -3.30
C GLY A 74 13.39 -2.98 -2.59
N SER A 75 13.41 -2.98 -1.25
CA SER A 75 12.30 -2.46 -0.44
C SER A 75 12.04 -0.97 -0.71
N VAL A 76 13.08 -0.15 -0.74
CA VAL A 76 12.93 1.29 -0.95
C VAL A 76 12.66 1.63 -2.41
N ALA A 77 13.48 1.13 -3.34
CA ALA A 77 13.43 1.58 -4.73
C ALA A 77 12.33 0.88 -5.55
N TYR A 78 12.09 -0.39 -5.32
CA TYR A 78 11.13 -1.17 -6.10
C TYR A 78 9.77 -1.24 -5.40
N LEU A 79 9.66 -1.89 -4.24
CA LEU A 79 8.38 -2.07 -3.56
C LEU A 79 7.83 -0.74 -3.00
N GLY A 80 8.68 0.10 -2.44
CA GLY A 80 8.29 1.42 -1.97
C GLY A 80 8.01 2.39 -3.10
N LEU A 81 9.05 2.97 -3.69
CA LEU A 81 8.88 4.06 -4.64
C LEU A 81 8.24 3.62 -5.95
N ALA A 82 8.74 2.55 -6.60
CA ALA A 82 8.26 2.22 -7.93
C ALA A 82 6.83 1.67 -7.89
N THR A 83 6.53 0.70 -7.03
CA THR A 83 5.19 0.11 -6.93
C THR A 83 4.18 1.15 -6.45
N GLY A 84 4.48 1.89 -5.37
CA GLY A 84 3.59 2.93 -4.85
C GLY A 84 3.23 3.98 -5.92
N ILE A 85 4.21 4.49 -6.68
CA ILE A 85 3.95 5.48 -7.75
C ILE A 85 3.13 4.86 -8.89
N VAL A 86 3.50 3.66 -9.34
CA VAL A 86 2.86 3.03 -10.50
C VAL A 86 1.41 2.65 -10.17
N GLU A 87 1.17 1.99 -9.06
CA GLU A 87 -0.17 1.56 -8.69
C GLU A 87 -1.09 2.73 -8.40
N GLU A 88 -0.61 3.77 -7.69
CA GLU A 88 -1.42 4.96 -7.48
C GLU A 88 -1.68 5.74 -8.78
N THR A 89 -0.73 5.77 -9.72
CA THR A 89 -0.95 6.34 -11.05
C THR A 89 -2.07 5.61 -11.79
N VAL A 90 -2.09 4.28 -11.73
CA VAL A 90 -3.11 3.47 -12.40
C VAL A 90 -4.45 3.58 -11.69
N PHE A 91 -4.49 3.29 -10.38
CA PHE A 91 -5.77 3.18 -9.65
C PHE A 91 -6.37 4.55 -9.31
N ARG A 92 -5.60 5.46 -8.72
CA ARG A 92 -6.11 6.78 -8.26
C ARG A 92 -5.99 7.85 -9.32
N GLY A 93 -4.95 7.74 -10.16
CA GLY A 93 -4.81 8.60 -11.33
C GLY A 93 -5.83 8.25 -12.41
N ILE A 94 -5.64 7.14 -13.11
CA ILE A 94 -6.39 6.84 -14.34
C ILE A 94 -7.78 6.27 -14.03
N ILE A 95 -7.85 5.13 -13.31
CA ILE A 95 -9.13 4.41 -13.15
C ILE A 95 -10.11 5.25 -12.34
N MET A 96 -9.72 5.74 -11.15
CA MET A 96 -10.58 6.53 -10.29
C MET A 96 -11.06 7.81 -10.98
N SER A 97 -10.18 8.57 -11.64
CA SER A 97 -10.56 9.79 -12.35
C SER A 97 -11.48 9.50 -13.53
N SER A 98 -11.26 8.41 -14.27
CA SER A 98 -12.16 8.00 -15.37
C SER A 98 -13.54 7.61 -14.85
N VAL A 99 -13.60 6.88 -13.73
CA VAL A 99 -14.87 6.50 -13.09
C VAL A 99 -15.57 7.73 -12.52
N GLU A 100 -14.84 8.69 -11.91
CA GLU A 100 -15.39 9.94 -11.39
C GLU A 100 -16.02 10.76 -12.52
N TYR A 101 -15.36 10.83 -13.67
CA TYR A 101 -15.88 11.52 -14.86
C TYR A 101 -17.12 10.85 -15.44
N ALA A 102 -17.13 9.52 -15.54
CA ALA A 102 -18.23 8.76 -16.15
C ALA A 102 -19.48 8.68 -15.25
N TRP A 103 -19.30 8.62 -13.95
CA TRP A 103 -20.38 8.42 -12.97
C TRP A 103 -20.37 9.50 -11.89
N ASN A 104 -19.68 9.22 -10.76
CA ASN A 104 -19.59 10.15 -9.62
C ASN A 104 -18.44 9.74 -8.69
N ARG A 105 -18.09 10.66 -7.76
CA ARG A 105 -17.01 10.48 -6.81
C ARG A 105 -17.18 9.27 -5.87
N LYS A 106 -18.41 8.97 -5.43
CA LYS A 106 -18.64 7.84 -4.51
C LYS A 106 -18.29 6.50 -5.17
N ILE A 107 -18.78 6.31 -6.41
CA ILE A 107 -18.44 5.10 -7.18
C ILE A 107 -16.95 5.05 -7.50
N ALA A 108 -16.35 6.19 -7.84
CA ALA A 108 -14.93 6.31 -8.16
C ALA A 108 -14.01 5.94 -6.96
N VAL A 109 -14.42 6.26 -5.75
CA VAL A 109 -13.68 5.86 -4.53
C VAL A 109 -13.87 4.37 -4.25
N ILE A 110 -15.08 3.83 -4.39
CA ILE A 110 -15.40 2.46 -3.95
C ILE A 110 -14.98 1.42 -4.99
N ALA A 111 -15.43 1.55 -6.26
CA ALA A 111 -15.27 0.49 -7.24
C ALA A 111 -13.81 0.17 -7.59
N PRO A 112 -12.91 1.16 -7.85
CA PRO A 112 -11.50 0.88 -8.06
C PRO A 112 -10.79 0.33 -6.82
N SER A 113 -11.26 0.69 -5.60
CA SER A 113 -10.71 0.18 -4.36
C SER A 113 -11.07 -1.29 -4.12
N VAL A 114 -12.30 -1.69 -4.46
CA VAL A 114 -12.70 -3.11 -4.43
C VAL A 114 -11.93 -3.91 -5.47
N LEU A 115 -11.79 -3.38 -6.69
CA LEU A 115 -10.96 -4.00 -7.72
C LEU A 115 -9.51 -4.17 -7.24
N PHE A 116 -8.93 -3.14 -6.58
CA PHE A 116 -7.61 -3.20 -5.99
C PHE A 116 -7.49 -4.35 -4.98
N GLY A 117 -8.44 -4.49 -4.07
CA GLY A 117 -8.48 -5.62 -3.12
C GLY A 117 -8.59 -6.98 -3.81
N CYS A 118 -9.43 -7.10 -4.84
CA CYS A 118 -9.57 -8.35 -5.60
C CYS A 118 -8.29 -8.78 -6.34
N LEU A 119 -7.48 -7.82 -6.80
CA LEU A 119 -6.23 -8.11 -7.49
C LEU A 119 -5.10 -8.59 -6.57
N HIS A 120 -5.32 -8.57 -5.26
CA HIS A 120 -4.40 -9.13 -4.27
C HIS A 120 -4.74 -10.57 -3.86
N ILE A 121 -5.74 -11.20 -4.50
CA ILE A 121 -6.01 -12.63 -4.34
C ILE A 121 -4.89 -13.40 -5.01
N GLU A 122 -4.19 -14.24 -4.26
CA GLU A 122 -3.10 -15.09 -4.72
C GLU A 122 -3.52 -16.54 -4.82
N GLU A 123 -2.85 -17.28 -5.70
CA GLU A 123 -3.08 -18.71 -5.84
C GLU A 123 -2.74 -19.46 -4.55
N GLY A 124 -3.61 -20.36 -4.13
CA GLY A 124 -3.42 -21.16 -2.91
C GLY A 124 -4.00 -20.56 -1.65
N MET A 125 -4.53 -19.32 -1.68
CA MET A 125 -5.22 -18.75 -0.51
C MET A 125 -6.47 -19.55 -0.14
N SER A 126 -6.72 -19.66 1.15
CA SER A 126 -7.98 -20.15 1.69
C SER A 126 -9.14 -19.17 1.41
N ILE A 127 -10.40 -19.66 1.39
CA ILE A 127 -11.56 -18.77 1.21
C ILE A 127 -11.61 -17.66 2.27
N PRO A 128 -11.37 -17.91 3.59
CA PRO A 128 -11.26 -16.84 4.56
C PRO A 128 -10.14 -15.83 4.25
N GLY A 129 -8.96 -16.30 3.79
CA GLY A 129 -7.86 -15.44 3.37
C GLY A 129 -8.21 -14.55 2.20
N MET A 130 -8.87 -15.08 1.17
CA MET A 130 -9.38 -14.30 0.03
C MET A 130 -10.35 -13.20 0.48
N ILE A 131 -11.29 -13.53 1.39
CA ILE A 131 -12.24 -12.55 1.92
C ILE A 131 -11.50 -11.46 2.71
N GLN A 132 -10.54 -11.86 3.54
CA GLN A 132 -9.78 -10.93 4.39
C GLN A 132 -8.93 -9.98 3.54
N VAL A 133 -8.21 -10.48 2.53
CA VAL A 133 -7.40 -9.62 1.65
C VAL A 133 -8.25 -8.68 0.80
N VAL A 134 -9.41 -9.12 0.32
CA VAL A 134 -10.33 -8.25 -0.41
C VAL A 134 -10.85 -7.12 0.48
N ILE A 135 -11.22 -7.42 1.73
CA ILE A 135 -11.67 -6.40 2.69
C ILE A 135 -10.53 -5.42 2.99
N ALA A 136 -9.35 -5.92 3.37
CA ALA A 136 -8.20 -5.08 3.72
C ALA A 136 -7.74 -4.22 2.53
N GLY A 137 -7.55 -4.82 1.36
CA GLY A 137 -7.16 -4.14 0.13
C GLY A 137 -8.19 -3.11 -0.35
N SER A 138 -9.50 -3.40 -0.16
CA SER A 138 -10.55 -2.43 -0.46
C SER A 138 -10.49 -1.23 0.50
N LEU A 139 -10.30 -1.46 1.80
CA LEU A 139 -10.27 -0.39 2.80
C LEU A 139 -9.02 0.49 2.67
N VAL A 140 -7.83 -0.08 2.47
CA VAL A 140 -6.64 0.73 2.17
C VAL A 140 -6.78 1.45 0.82
N GLY A 141 -7.44 0.81 -0.15
CA GLY A 141 -7.80 1.41 -1.42
C GLY A 141 -8.70 2.64 -1.28
N ILE A 142 -9.70 2.56 -0.40
CA ILE A 142 -10.58 3.69 -0.07
C ILE A 142 -9.79 4.80 0.62
N LEU A 143 -8.94 4.48 1.60
CA LEU A 143 -8.07 5.45 2.26
C LEU A 143 -7.24 6.22 1.22
N PHE A 144 -6.50 5.55 0.33
CA PHE A 144 -5.69 6.20 -0.69
C PHE A 144 -6.52 7.04 -1.67
N SER A 145 -7.73 6.57 -2.00
CA SER A 145 -8.67 7.33 -2.83
C SER A 145 -9.16 8.60 -2.15
N LEU A 146 -9.46 8.55 -0.83
CA LEU A 146 -9.86 9.73 -0.05
C LEU A 146 -8.72 10.73 0.08
N VAL A 147 -7.49 10.27 0.37
CA VAL A 147 -6.29 11.12 0.39
C VAL A 147 -6.09 11.82 -0.95
N THR A 148 -6.21 11.08 -2.05
CA THR A 148 -6.10 11.63 -3.41
C THR A 148 -7.23 12.63 -3.71
N CYS A 149 -8.47 12.37 -3.29
CA CYS A 149 -9.58 13.30 -3.46
C CYS A 149 -9.39 14.58 -2.63
N TYR A 150 -8.87 14.46 -1.41
CA TYR A 150 -8.64 15.59 -0.52
C TYR A 150 -7.49 16.49 -1.00
N THR A 151 -6.38 15.88 -1.40
CA THR A 151 -5.16 16.60 -1.81
C THR A 151 -5.17 17.04 -3.28
N GLY A 152 -6.09 16.50 -4.08
CA GLY A 152 -6.14 16.73 -5.53
C GLY A 152 -5.01 16.03 -6.31
N THR A 153 -4.21 15.18 -5.67
CA THR A 153 -3.04 14.55 -6.28
C THR A 153 -2.77 13.16 -5.73
N ILE A 154 -2.21 12.28 -6.57
CA ILE A 154 -1.82 10.91 -6.18
C ILE A 154 -0.56 10.86 -5.31
N TRP A 155 0.23 11.93 -5.21
CA TRP A 155 1.58 11.85 -4.64
C TRP A 155 1.59 11.52 -3.14
N TYR A 156 0.53 11.90 -2.41
CA TYR A 156 0.42 11.57 -0.99
C TYR A 156 -0.04 10.14 -0.75
N SER A 157 -0.99 9.64 -1.56
CA SER A 157 -1.36 8.23 -1.50
C SER A 157 -0.19 7.34 -1.97
N ALA A 158 0.55 7.74 -3.01
CA ALA A 158 1.77 7.05 -3.45
C ALA A 158 2.88 7.03 -2.38
N LEU A 159 3.03 8.12 -1.61
CA LEU A 159 3.96 8.17 -0.49
C LEU A 159 3.51 7.22 0.64
N MET A 160 2.23 7.27 1.04
CA MET A 160 1.69 6.39 2.09
C MET A 160 1.81 4.92 1.69
N HIS A 161 1.43 4.59 0.46
CA HIS A 161 1.55 3.25 -0.11
C HIS A 161 3.02 2.80 -0.15
N GLY A 162 3.90 3.65 -0.66
CA GLY A 162 5.32 3.33 -0.76
C GLY A 162 6.01 3.12 0.60
N ILE A 163 5.72 3.94 1.61
CA ILE A 163 6.26 3.78 2.96
C ILE A 163 5.72 2.49 3.60
N TRP A 164 4.43 2.20 3.41
CA TRP A 164 3.83 0.95 3.86
C TRP A 164 4.54 -0.26 3.24
N ASN A 165 4.64 -0.31 1.91
CA ASN A 165 5.30 -1.39 1.20
C ASN A 165 6.77 -1.55 1.60
N CYS A 166 7.50 -0.44 1.73
CA CYS A 166 8.89 -0.46 2.15
C CYS A 166 9.08 -1.13 3.52
N LEU A 167 8.23 -0.79 4.49
CA LEU A 167 8.38 -1.26 5.88
C LEU A 167 7.75 -2.63 6.10
N MET A 168 6.54 -2.87 5.58
CA MET A 168 5.71 -4.02 5.96
C MET A 168 5.76 -5.17 4.94
N ILE A 169 6.07 -4.88 3.67
CA ILE A 169 6.11 -5.88 2.60
C ILE A 169 7.54 -6.14 2.13
N GLY A 170 8.37 -5.11 2.13
CA GLY A 170 9.73 -5.14 1.56
C GLY A 170 10.75 -5.98 2.33
N GLY A 171 10.32 -6.69 3.37
CA GLY A 171 11.20 -7.54 4.16
C GLY A 171 12.05 -6.78 5.18
N LEU A 172 11.80 -5.48 5.42
CA LEU A 172 12.47 -4.76 6.50
C LEU A 172 11.93 -5.20 7.86
N ILE A 173 10.61 -5.33 7.96
CA ILE A 173 9.92 -5.79 9.18
C ILE A 173 8.88 -6.83 8.78
N HIS A 174 8.93 -7.99 9.42
CA HIS A 174 7.92 -9.02 9.33
C HIS A 174 7.21 -9.17 10.68
N ILE A 175 5.90 -9.29 10.68
CA ILE A 175 5.09 -9.55 11.86
C ILE A 175 4.20 -10.77 11.56
N GLY A 176 4.40 -11.86 12.29
CA GLY A 176 3.69 -13.12 12.05
C GLY A 176 3.90 -14.12 13.17
N SER A 177 3.34 -15.33 13.06
CA SER A 177 3.49 -16.41 14.04
C SER A 177 4.80 -17.21 13.91
N ALA A 178 5.57 -16.97 12.84
CA ALA A 178 6.86 -17.60 12.60
C ALA A 178 7.85 -16.57 12.06
N ALA A 179 9.13 -16.79 12.31
CA ALA A 179 10.18 -15.94 11.74
C ALA A 179 10.40 -16.28 10.25
N ASP A 180 10.60 -15.26 9.44
CA ASP A 180 11.05 -15.38 8.07
C ASP A 180 12.55 -15.04 8.00
N SER A 181 13.35 -15.98 7.53
CA SER A 181 14.80 -15.81 7.40
C SER A 181 15.23 -14.87 6.27
N ALA A 182 14.33 -14.54 5.35
CA ALA A 182 14.60 -13.65 4.22
C ALA A 182 14.41 -12.17 4.55
N VAL A 183 13.82 -11.85 5.71
CA VAL A 183 13.58 -10.46 6.15
C VAL A 183 14.63 -10.00 7.16
N TRP A 184 14.72 -8.68 7.38
CA TRP A 184 15.73 -8.15 8.32
C TRP A 184 15.33 -8.31 9.78
N TYR A 185 14.13 -7.83 10.16
CA TYR A 185 13.59 -7.94 11.51
C TYR A 185 12.27 -8.67 11.53
N ASN A 186 12.10 -9.57 12.48
CA ASN A 186 10.86 -10.29 12.74
C ASN A 186 10.31 -9.90 14.11
N TYR A 187 9.01 -9.62 14.19
CA TYR A 187 8.26 -9.69 15.44
C TYR A 187 7.42 -10.96 15.42
N VAL A 188 7.93 -11.99 16.11
CA VAL A 188 7.26 -13.30 16.17
C VAL A 188 6.25 -13.27 17.30
N LEU A 189 4.98 -13.37 16.94
CA LEU A 189 3.85 -13.38 17.87
C LEU A 189 3.71 -14.76 18.54
N ASP A 190 3.38 -14.78 19.83
CA ASP A 190 3.07 -16.01 20.57
C ASP A 190 1.63 -16.52 20.26
N THR A 191 1.12 -16.23 19.07
CA THR A 191 -0.20 -16.64 18.61
C THR A 191 -0.22 -16.84 17.10
N ASP A 192 -1.01 -17.81 16.66
CA ASP A 192 -1.33 -18.11 15.27
C ASP A 192 -2.72 -17.58 14.85
N SER A 193 -3.28 -16.65 15.64
CA SER A 193 -4.61 -16.08 15.38
C SER A 193 -4.69 -15.51 13.96
N PHE A 194 -5.52 -16.12 13.13
CA PHE A 194 -5.74 -15.74 11.73
C PHE A 194 -6.06 -14.24 11.58
N LEU A 195 -6.84 -13.66 12.49
CA LEU A 195 -7.20 -12.25 12.45
C LEU A 195 -6.04 -11.34 12.86
N LEU A 196 -5.17 -11.77 13.77
CA LEU A 196 -4.04 -10.97 14.24
C LEU A 196 -2.85 -11.09 13.27
N THR A 197 -2.54 -12.27 12.76
CA THR A 197 -1.44 -12.46 11.82
C THR A 197 -1.75 -11.98 10.42
N GLY A 198 -3.04 -11.81 10.09
CA GLY A 198 -3.50 -11.48 8.74
C GLY A 198 -3.68 -12.70 7.84
N GLY A 199 -3.67 -13.91 8.42
CA GLY A 199 -3.92 -15.17 7.72
C GLY A 199 -2.93 -15.42 6.60
N ASP A 200 -3.45 -15.81 5.43
CA ASP A 200 -2.64 -16.22 4.28
C ASP A 200 -1.88 -15.04 3.62
N PHE A 201 -2.38 -13.82 3.78
CA PHE A 201 -1.81 -12.62 3.16
C PHE A 201 -0.79 -11.91 4.07
N GLY A 202 -0.85 -12.16 5.38
CA GLY A 202 0.04 -11.53 6.35
C GLY A 202 -0.52 -10.25 6.96
N VAL A 203 0.35 -9.56 7.70
CA VAL A 203 0.02 -8.44 8.59
C VAL A 203 -0.83 -7.33 7.96
N GLU A 204 -0.72 -7.13 6.67
CA GLU A 204 -1.46 -6.10 5.91
C GLU A 204 -2.97 -6.33 5.92
N SER A 205 -3.40 -7.58 5.95
CA SER A 205 -4.81 -7.96 6.03
C SER A 205 -5.29 -8.19 7.47
N SER A 206 -4.44 -8.00 8.48
CA SER A 206 -4.80 -8.14 9.88
C SER A 206 -5.85 -7.13 10.33
N VAL A 207 -6.59 -7.46 11.37
CA VAL A 207 -7.56 -6.53 11.98
C VAL A 207 -6.90 -5.26 12.51
N ILE A 208 -5.62 -5.31 12.90
CA ILE A 208 -4.87 -4.15 13.37
C ILE A 208 -4.57 -3.22 12.20
N SER A 209 -4.12 -3.75 11.07
CA SER A 209 -3.88 -2.96 9.85
C SER A 209 -5.18 -2.38 9.29
N ILE A 210 -6.26 -3.18 9.26
CA ILE A 210 -7.60 -2.71 8.87
C ILE A 210 -8.07 -1.56 9.78
N ALA A 211 -7.88 -1.66 11.10
CA ALA A 211 -8.21 -0.58 12.02
C ALA A 211 -7.38 0.68 11.74
N ALA A 212 -6.07 0.53 11.46
CA ALA A 212 -5.23 1.66 11.06
C ALA A 212 -5.73 2.31 9.76
N TYR A 213 -6.07 1.55 8.74
CA TYR A 213 -6.64 2.10 7.49
C TYR A 213 -7.91 2.92 7.75
N LEU A 214 -8.80 2.45 8.62
CA LEU A 214 -10.01 3.18 8.99
C LEU A 214 -9.70 4.46 9.78
N ILE A 215 -8.75 4.42 10.72
CA ILE A 215 -8.34 5.60 11.51
C ILE A 215 -7.79 6.70 10.61
N PHE A 216 -6.98 6.36 9.62
CA PHE A 216 -6.38 7.34 8.71
C PHE A 216 -7.31 7.75 7.56
N ALA A 217 -8.46 7.08 7.36
CA ALA A 217 -9.46 7.43 6.36
C ALA A 217 -10.49 8.48 6.85
N VAL A 218 -10.54 8.77 8.15
CA VAL A 218 -11.44 9.74 8.80
C VAL A 218 -10.70 11.03 9.09
#